data_0b29e30b643e88e060ae053ea43a34f1
#
_entry.id   0b29e30b643e88e060ae053ea43a34f1
#
_cell.length_a   1.000
_cell.length_b   1.000
_cell.length_c   1.000
_cell.angle_alpha   90.00
_cell.angle_beta   90.00
_cell.angle_gamma   90.00
#
_symmetry.space_group_name_H-M   'P 1'
#
loop_
_entity.id
_entity.type
_entity.pdbx_description
1 polymer ?
#
loop_
_entity_poly.entity_id
_entity_poly.type
_entity_poly.pdbx_seq_one_letter_code
_entity_poly.pdbx_strand_id
1 'polypeptide(L)'
;MSKLDELIRELCPDGVEYKRFDEVCTLNARIGWQRLTKAEYMSKGDYLLITGTDFTETHEINYSTCVYVTEERYKQDSKIQLKNGDILITKDGTLGKVAQVKGLEMPATLNGGVFVVRCKDGSLENRFILHYLLSNHFQSVVEQQKTGSTISHLTQTLFSRLMIPIPPLEIQREIVRILDDYTENVTELQRKLAAEMTARKTQYSFYRDKLLTFNTPVEWKPMEKEFPFIRNGFVGTVTPYFTSEEQGVRYLEGTNIHDGVISDNEIIYVSKEFHQKHIRNELKDGDILMVQSGHVGECAVVDDKYAGSNCHALIIMSNAGRCNSRFVMHYLRSTEGKAGLKKITTGGTVKHILASNMKKFMIPVPPLDVQNRIVNVLDNFEKVCSDLNIGLPAEIEARQKQYEYYRDKLLTFAETGNTILSRAEQSRAEQSRAEQSRAEQ
;
A
#
# COMPACT_ATOMS: atom_id res chain seq x y z
N MET A 1 16.80 26.81 -20.67
CA MET A 1 16.36 27.49 -19.43
C MET A 1 14.89 27.17 -19.26
N SER A 2 14.41 26.83 -18.08
CA SER A 2 12.98 26.57 -17.92
C SER A 2 12.19 27.87 -17.85
N LYS A 3 10.89 27.81 -18.16
CA LYS A 3 10.00 28.96 -18.00
C LYS A 3 10.01 29.52 -16.58
N LEU A 4 10.11 28.66 -15.57
CA LEU A 4 10.22 29.10 -14.17
C LEU A 4 11.51 29.87 -13.92
N ASP A 5 12.65 29.43 -14.46
CA ASP A 5 13.92 30.17 -14.34
C ASP A 5 13.86 31.57 -14.96
N GLU A 6 13.18 31.71 -16.08
CA GLU A 6 12.96 32.99 -16.74
C GLU A 6 12.11 33.92 -15.88
N LEU A 7 10.98 33.40 -15.36
CA LEU A 7 10.09 34.17 -14.48
C LEU A 7 10.80 34.59 -13.18
N ILE A 8 11.62 33.73 -12.56
CA ILE A 8 12.35 34.06 -11.33
C ILE A 8 13.35 35.20 -11.60
N ARG A 9 14.10 35.14 -12.70
CA ARG A 9 15.06 36.19 -13.04
C ARG A 9 14.37 37.52 -13.34
N GLU A 10 13.25 37.50 -13.99
CA GLU A 10 12.55 38.71 -14.38
C GLU A 10 11.77 39.33 -13.21
N LEU A 11 11.06 38.53 -12.42
CA LEU A 11 10.15 39.02 -11.40
C LEU A 11 10.70 38.99 -9.98
N CYS A 12 11.78 38.24 -9.73
CA CYS A 12 12.42 38.11 -8.41
C CYS A 12 13.96 38.21 -8.47
N PRO A 13 14.54 39.22 -9.12
CA PRO A 13 16.02 39.34 -9.25
C PRO A 13 16.72 39.43 -7.90
N ASP A 14 16.07 40.02 -6.89
CA ASP A 14 16.58 40.21 -5.52
C ASP A 14 16.08 39.15 -4.53
N GLY A 15 15.47 38.06 -5.01
CA GLY A 15 14.90 37.00 -4.18
C GLY A 15 13.38 37.17 -3.93
N VAL A 16 12.86 36.39 -2.99
CA VAL A 16 11.41 36.32 -2.66
C VAL A 16 11.18 36.77 -1.23
N GLU A 17 10.18 37.64 -1.04
CA GLU A 17 9.76 38.06 0.29
C GLU A 17 9.13 36.87 1.07
N TYR A 18 9.50 36.78 2.35
CA TYR A 18 8.88 35.83 3.28
C TYR A 18 8.02 36.59 4.27
N LYS A 19 6.78 36.11 4.47
CA LYS A 19 5.86 36.65 5.49
C LYS A 19 5.45 35.57 6.47
N ARG A 20 5.04 36.00 7.65
CA ARG A 20 4.44 35.08 8.61
C ARG A 20 3.14 34.53 8.05
N PHE A 21 2.90 33.25 8.24
CA PHE A 21 1.72 32.59 7.70
C PHE A 21 0.41 33.23 8.19
N ASP A 22 0.37 33.65 9.47
CA ASP A 22 -0.79 34.34 10.06
C ASP A 22 -0.99 35.78 9.59
N GLU A 23 0.00 36.41 8.96
CA GLU A 23 -0.14 37.72 8.32
C GLU A 23 -0.89 37.62 7.00
N VAL A 24 -0.67 36.58 6.22
CA VAL A 24 -1.20 36.41 4.86
C VAL A 24 -2.40 35.46 4.79
N CYS A 25 -2.56 34.55 5.76
CA CYS A 25 -3.66 33.58 5.81
C CYS A 25 -4.51 33.71 7.08
N THR A 26 -5.78 33.34 6.97
CA THR A 26 -6.67 33.10 8.11
C THR A 26 -6.76 31.59 8.38
N LEU A 27 -6.84 31.24 9.67
CA LEU A 27 -7.09 29.86 10.13
C LEU A 27 -8.35 29.89 11.00
N ASN A 28 -9.40 29.24 10.53
CA ASN A 28 -10.66 29.14 11.27
C ASN A 28 -11.00 27.68 11.53
N ALA A 29 -11.57 27.40 12.70
CA ALA A 29 -12.05 26.09 13.10
C ALA A 29 -13.21 26.26 14.08
N ARG A 30 -14.00 25.22 14.30
CA ARG A 30 -14.93 25.20 15.44
C ARG A 30 -14.17 25.34 16.74
N ILE A 31 -14.61 26.23 17.58
CA ILE A 31 -13.99 26.53 18.87
C ILE A 31 -14.92 26.14 20.03
N GLY A 32 -14.35 25.76 21.18
CA GLY A 32 -14.97 25.60 22.48
C GLY A 32 -16.45 25.19 22.47
N TRP A 33 -17.32 26.17 22.70
CA TRP A 33 -18.77 26.00 22.78
C TRP A 33 -19.47 25.57 21.47
N GLN A 34 -18.82 25.72 20.32
CA GLN A 34 -19.33 25.26 19.01
C GLN A 34 -19.06 23.78 18.75
N ARG A 35 -18.34 23.10 19.67
CA ARG A 35 -17.91 21.71 19.49
C ARG A 35 -19.11 20.79 19.25
N LEU A 36 -19.00 19.95 18.23
CA LEU A 36 -19.96 18.91 17.90
C LEU A 36 -19.61 17.60 18.59
N THR A 37 -20.61 16.89 19.06
CA THR A 37 -20.49 15.51 19.54
C THR A 37 -20.95 14.55 18.44
N LYS A 38 -20.48 13.30 18.50
CA LYS A 38 -20.92 12.28 17.53
C LYS A 38 -22.45 12.04 17.54
N ALA A 39 -23.13 12.35 18.63
CA ALA A 39 -24.58 12.22 18.74
C ALA A 39 -25.35 13.23 17.86
N GLU A 40 -24.68 14.30 17.43
CA GLU A 40 -25.26 15.33 16.55
C GLU A 40 -24.99 15.04 15.07
N TYR A 41 -24.26 13.96 14.76
CA TYR A 41 -23.99 13.56 13.39
C TYR A 41 -25.18 12.81 12.81
N MET A 42 -25.60 13.23 11.63
CA MET A 42 -26.72 12.66 10.90
C MET A 42 -26.22 11.86 9.71
N SER A 43 -26.89 10.78 9.36
CA SER A 43 -26.56 9.96 8.18
C SER A 43 -27.07 10.55 6.86
N LYS A 44 -28.01 11.53 6.93
CA LYS A 44 -28.58 12.25 5.79
C LYS A 44 -28.95 13.67 6.21
N GLY A 45 -28.86 14.63 5.30
CA GLY A 45 -29.22 16.03 5.55
C GLY A 45 -28.84 16.93 4.37
N ASP A 46 -29.04 18.23 4.53
CA ASP A 46 -28.73 19.22 3.50
C ASP A 46 -27.41 19.97 3.75
N TYR A 47 -26.74 19.70 4.88
CA TYR A 47 -25.54 20.40 5.30
C TYR A 47 -24.47 19.37 5.66
N LEU A 48 -23.41 19.28 4.84
CA LEU A 48 -22.28 18.37 5.05
C LEU A 48 -21.42 18.80 6.24
N LEU A 49 -20.95 17.83 7.00
CA LEU A 49 -19.91 18.00 8.00
C LEU A 49 -18.65 17.28 7.53
N ILE A 50 -17.60 18.04 7.25
CA ILE A 50 -16.30 17.49 6.83
C ILE A 50 -15.41 17.29 8.04
N THR A 51 -14.80 16.12 8.11
CA THR A 51 -13.90 15.68 9.18
C THR A 51 -12.54 15.28 8.58
N GLY A 52 -11.51 15.11 9.41
CA GLY A 52 -10.19 14.69 8.94
C GLY A 52 -10.14 13.26 8.35
N THR A 53 -11.17 12.45 8.59
CA THR A 53 -11.30 11.10 8.02
C THR A 53 -11.81 11.10 6.58
N ASP A 54 -12.33 12.22 6.12
CA ASP A 54 -12.86 12.38 4.76
C ASP A 54 -11.79 12.84 3.74
N PHE A 55 -10.54 13.07 4.22
CA PHE A 55 -9.42 13.46 3.36
C PHE A 55 -8.85 12.25 2.64
N THR A 56 -8.76 12.33 1.33
CA THR A 56 -8.18 11.29 0.47
C THR A 56 -6.65 11.39 0.41
N GLU A 57 -6.00 10.35 -0.10
CA GLU A 57 -4.55 10.35 -0.38
C GLU A 57 -4.17 11.31 -1.51
N THR A 58 -5.13 11.68 -2.37
CA THR A 58 -4.96 12.69 -3.44
C THR A 58 -5.19 14.11 -2.95
N HIS A 59 -5.28 14.32 -1.64
CA HIS A 59 -5.49 15.63 -1.01
C HIS A 59 -6.80 16.31 -1.42
N GLU A 60 -7.85 15.54 -1.61
CA GLU A 60 -9.22 15.97 -1.89
C GLU A 60 -10.19 15.46 -0.83
N ILE A 61 -11.47 15.84 -0.92
CA ILE A 61 -12.51 15.40 0.01
C ILE A 61 -13.33 14.27 -0.59
N ASN A 62 -13.48 13.17 0.14
CA ASN A 62 -14.41 12.11 -0.19
C ASN A 62 -15.79 12.44 0.41
N TYR A 63 -16.65 13.07 -0.38
CA TYR A 63 -17.99 13.47 0.08
C TYR A 63 -18.90 12.28 0.41
N SER A 64 -18.62 11.08 -0.11
CA SER A 64 -19.43 9.89 0.18
C SER A 64 -19.28 9.37 1.61
N THR A 65 -18.20 9.76 2.30
CA THR A 65 -17.92 9.39 3.70
C THR A 65 -18.36 10.46 4.69
N CYS A 66 -18.70 11.66 4.21
CA CYS A 66 -19.09 12.76 5.06
C CYS A 66 -20.44 12.47 5.76
N VAL A 67 -20.57 12.98 6.96
CA VAL A 67 -21.83 13.00 7.71
C VAL A 67 -22.50 14.36 7.57
N TYR A 68 -23.67 14.52 8.17
CA TYR A 68 -24.46 15.74 8.04
C TYR A 68 -24.73 16.37 9.41
N VAL A 69 -25.04 17.66 9.40
CA VAL A 69 -25.46 18.42 10.58
C VAL A 69 -26.74 19.19 10.30
N THR A 70 -27.38 19.72 11.36
CA THR A 70 -28.54 20.59 11.24
C THR A 70 -28.18 21.96 10.64
N GLU A 71 -29.17 22.65 10.06
CA GLU A 71 -29.01 24.01 9.56
C GLU A 71 -28.48 24.97 10.62
N GLU A 72 -28.97 24.83 11.85
CA GLU A 72 -28.52 25.63 13.00
C GLU A 72 -27.00 25.48 13.19
N ARG A 73 -26.50 24.25 13.17
CA ARG A 73 -25.06 23.98 13.33
C ARG A 73 -24.21 24.46 12.15
N TYR A 74 -24.76 24.44 10.94
CA TYR A 74 -24.13 25.03 9.76
C TYR A 74 -24.03 26.54 9.85
N LYS A 75 -25.14 27.23 10.24
CA LYS A 75 -25.24 28.70 10.36
C LYS A 75 -24.48 29.27 11.55
N GLN A 76 -24.05 28.44 12.50
CA GLN A 76 -23.44 28.87 13.77
C GLN A 76 -22.19 29.75 13.58
N ASP A 77 -21.40 29.53 12.53
CA ASP A 77 -20.20 30.31 12.23
C ASP A 77 -19.93 30.33 10.71
N SER A 78 -20.09 31.50 10.12
CA SER A 78 -19.85 31.71 8.68
C SER A 78 -18.39 31.55 8.27
N LYS A 79 -17.45 31.72 9.20
CA LYS A 79 -16.00 31.59 8.91
C LYS A 79 -15.58 30.17 8.58
N ILE A 80 -16.35 29.18 9.05
CA ILE A 80 -16.09 27.74 8.80
C ILE A 80 -17.09 27.12 7.81
N GLN A 81 -17.97 27.92 7.20
CA GLN A 81 -18.73 27.48 6.03
C GLN A 81 -17.75 27.36 4.85
N LEU A 82 -17.77 26.20 4.20
CA LEU A 82 -16.80 25.86 3.17
C LEU A 82 -17.26 26.27 1.77
N LYS A 83 -16.26 26.54 0.93
CA LYS A 83 -16.43 26.82 -0.50
C LYS A 83 -15.35 26.11 -1.31
N ASN A 84 -15.63 25.89 -2.59
CA ASN A 84 -14.62 25.37 -3.51
C ASN A 84 -13.36 26.23 -3.51
N GLY A 85 -12.20 25.57 -3.44
CA GLY A 85 -10.88 26.20 -3.36
C GLY A 85 -10.34 26.33 -1.92
N ASP A 86 -11.17 26.18 -0.88
CA ASP A 86 -10.68 26.21 0.51
C ASP A 86 -9.65 25.10 0.75
N ILE A 87 -8.60 25.42 1.52
CA ILE A 87 -7.60 24.47 1.98
C ILE A 87 -7.92 24.07 3.41
N LEU A 88 -7.95 22.77 3.67
CA LEU A 88 -8.23 22.19 4.97
C LEU A 88 -6.98 21.51 5.53
N ILE A 89 -6.80 21.61 6.86
CA ILE A 89 -5.73 20.90 7.56
C ILE A 89 -6.23 20.31 8.88
N THR A 90 -5.90 19.06 9.15
CA THR A 90 -6.27 18.41 10.41
C THR A 90 -5.41 18.92 11.56
N LYS A 91 -6.08 19.36 12.64
CA LYS A 91 -5.43 19.84 13.87
C LYS A 91 -5.50 18.86 15.04
N ASP A 92 -6.36 17.84 14.95
CA ASP A 92 -6.56 16.80 15.96
C ASP A 92 -6.54 15.40 15.32
N GLY A 93 -6.17 14.38 16.07
CA GLY A 93 -6.09 13.00 15.62
C GLY A 93 -4.87 12.79 14.70
N THR A 94 -5.07 12.57 13.41
CA THR A 94 -3.97 12.50 12.43
C THR A 94 -3.57 13.91 12.04
N LEU A 95 -2.63 14.51 12.77
CA LEU A 95 -2.20 15.89 12.59
C LEU A 95 -1.57 16.12 11.21
N GLY A 96 -1.85 17.31 10.64
CA GLY A 96 -1.14 17.80 9.46
C GLY A 96 -1.59 17.21 8.13
N LYS A 97 -2.65 16.38 8.07
CA LYS A 97 -3.25 16.02 6.78
C LYS A 97 -3.84 17.26 6.12
N VAL A 98 -3.59 17.43 4.83
CA VAL A 98 -4.05 18.57 4.06
C VAL A 98 -4.96 18.10 2.92
N ALA A 99 -6.03 18.84 2.66
CA ALA A 99 -6.91 18.62 1.51
C ALA A 99 -7.45 19.94 0.95
N GLN A 100 -7.80 19.93 -0.33
CA GLN A 100 -8.51 21.04 -0.98
C GLN A 100 -9.98 20.67 -1.21
N VAL A 101 -10.88 21.60 -0.92
CA VAL A 101 -12.29 21.48 -1.24
C VAL A 101 -12.47 21.69 -2.75
N LYS A 102 -12.86 20.63 -3.46
CA LYS A 102 -13.17 20.64 -4.89
C LYS A 102 -14.49 19.91 -5.14
N GLY A 103 -15.28 20.35 -6.10
CA GLY A 103 -16.54 19.69 -6.46
C GLY A 103 -17.58 19.70 -5.34
N LEU A 104 -17.55 20.69 -4.46
CA LEU A 104 -18.54 20.87 -3.41
C LEU A 104 -19.86 21.36 -4.03
N GLU A 105 -20.89 20.54 -4.00
CA GLU A 105 -22.22 20.82 -4.58
C GLU A 105 -23.25 21.19 -3.51
N MET A 106 -22.96 20.92 -2.23
CA MET A 106 -23.87 21.16 -1.10
C MET A 106 -23.22 22.08 -0.07
N PRO A 107 -23.99 22.83 0.72
CA PRO A 107 -23.45 23.58 1.85
C PRO A 107 -22.70 22.68 2.83
N ALA A 108 -21.49 23.08 3.21
CA ALA A 108 -20.62 22.28 4.07
C ALA A 108 -19.98 23.11 5.18
N THR A 109 -19.69 22.48 6.30
CA THR A 109 -18.98 23.06 7.44
C THR A 109 -17.95 22.06 7.98
N LEU A 110 -17.11 22.49 8.93
CA LEU A 110 -16.06 21.68 9.55
C LEU A 110 -16.47 21.10 10.90
N ASN A 111 -15.87 19.97 11.24
CA ASN A 111 -15.83 19.55 12.63
C ASN A 111 -14.71 20.27 13.42
N GLY A 112 -14.65 20.06 14.74
CA GLY A 112 -13.69 20.73 15.63
C GLY A 112 -12.21 20.34 15.38
N GLY A 113 -11.94 19.24 14.68
CA GLY A 113 -10.59 18.71 14.44
C GLY A 113 -9.90 19.21 13.17
N VAL A 114 -10.50 20.17 12.45
CA VAL A 114 -10.00 20.66 11.16
C VAL A 114 -9.97 22.20 11.15
N PHE A 115 -8.89 22.78 10.60
CA PHE A 115 -8.82 24.19 10.22
C PHE A 115 -9.19 24.36 8.74
N VAL A 116 -9.86 25.46 8.41
CA VAL A 116 -9.90 26.02 7.05
C VAL A 116 -8.90 27.16 6.96
N VAL A 117 -8.08 27.12 5.90
CA VAL A 117 -7.03 28.10 5.57
C VAL A 117 -7.48 28.89 4.35
N ARG A 118 -7.41 30.21 4.44
CA ARG A 118 -7.74 31.14 3.33
C ARG A 118 -6.75 32.27 3.26
N CYS A 119 -6.30 32.60 2.08
CA CYS A 119 -5.53 33.84 1.85
C CYS A 119 -6.38 35.07 2.17
N LYS A 120 -5.77 36.08 2.80
CA LYS A 120 -6.46 37.33 3.21
C LYS A 120 -6.62 38.35 2.09
N ASP A 121 -5.62 38.49 1.25
CA ASP A 121 -5.42 39.58 0.30
C ASP A 121 -5.25 39.14 -1.16
N GLY A 122 -5.32 37.82 -1.41
CA GLY A 122 -5.12 37.26 -2.75
C GLY A 122 -3.64 37.20 -3.19
N SER A 123 -2.70 37.45 -2.29
CA SER A 123 -1.24 37.33 -2.57
C SER A 123 -0.78 35.88 -2.78
N LEU A 124 -1.58 34.91 -2.34
CA LEU A 124 -1.30 33.49 -2.46
C LEU A 124 -2.41 32.73 -3.19
N GLU A 125 -2.00 31.91 -4.15
CA GLU A 125 -2.86 30.92 -4.78
C GLU A 125 -3.18 29.78 -3.80
N ASN A 126 -4.44 29.36 -3.73
CA ASN A 126 -4.87 28.29 -2.82
C ASN A 126 -4.08 26.98 -3.05
N ARG A 127 -3.79 26.66 -4.30
CA ARG A 127 -3.04 25.46 -4.66
C ARG A 127 -1.55 25.56 -4.24
N PHE A 128 -0.98 26.76 -4.26
CA PHE A 128 0.36 27.02 -3.73
C PHE A 128 0.39 26.83 -2.21
N ILE A 129 -0.62 27.32 -1.49
CA ILE A 129 -0.79 27.05 -0.05
C ILE A 129 -0.86 25.56 0.23
N LEU A 130 -1.62 24.79 -0.57
CA LEU A 130 -1.71 23.33 -0.43
C LEU A 130 -0.30 22.69 -0.52
N HIS A 131 0.44 22.98 -1.58
CA HIS A 131 1.78 22.41 -1.76
C HIS A 131 2.75 22.82 -0.66
N TYR A 132 2.69 24.07 -0.18
CA TYR A 132 3.48 24.52 0.96
C TYR A 132 3.16 23.72 2.24
N LEU A 133 1.88 23.50 2.55
CA LEU A 133 1.46 22.71 3.70
C LEU A 133 1.80 21.20 3.57
N LEU A 134 2.00 20.72 2.35
CA LEU A 134 2.50 19.36 2.07
C LEU A 134 4.03 19.25 2.08
N SER A 135 4.77 20.38 2.10
CA SER A 135 6.23 20.35 2.07
C SER A 135 6.83 19.71 3.31
N ASN A 136 8.03 19.14 3.18
CA ASN A 136 8.77 18.57 4.31
C ASN A 136 9.12 19.65 5.34
N HIS A 137 9.33 20.91 4.92
CA HIS A 137 9.52 22.02 5.83
C HIS A 137 8.33 22.16 6.81
N PHE A 138 7.11 22.24 6.30
CA PHE A 138 5.92 22.34 7.15
C PHE A 138 5.65 21.03 7.92
N GLN A 139 5.74 19.88 7.26
CA GLN A 139 5.44 18.59 7.89
C GLN A 139 6.43 18.24 9.02
N SER A 140 7.70 18.64 8.91
CA SER A 140 8.67 18.47 10.00
C SER A 140 8.31 19.27 11.23
N VAL A 141 7.77 20.49 11.07
CA VAL A 141 7.27 21.30 12.19
C VAL A 141 6.06 20.63 12.85
N VAL A 142 5.17 20.02 12.06
CA VAL A 142 4.04 19.24 12.58
C VAL A 142 4.51 18.01 13.37
N GLU A 143 5.51 17.28 12.86
CA GLU A 143 6.09 16.11 13.54
C GLU A 143 6.74 16.45 14.88
N GLN A 144 7.46 17.57 14.95
CA GLN A 144 8.04 18.05 16.21
C GLN A 144 6.97 18.31 17.28
N GLN A 145 5.74 18.70 16.89
CA GLN A 145 4.63 18.88 17.84
C GLN A 145 4.09 17.54 18.37
N LYS A 146 4.21 16.44 17.62
CA LYS A 146 3.77 15.10 18.06
C LYS A 146 4.65 14.54 19.16
N THR A 147 5.93 14.85 19.18
CA THR A 147 6.91 14.27 20.11
C THR A 147 6.93 14.92 21.49
N GLY A 148 6.26 16.06 21.69
CA GLY A 148 6.35 16.88 22.91
C GLY A 148 5.22 16.75 23.93
N SER A 149 4.11 16.05 23.64
CA SER A 149 2.95 15.94 24.55
C SER A 149 2.13 14.68 24.37
N THR A 150 1.45 14.26 25.44
CA THR A 150 0.55 13.10 25.45
C THR A 150 -0.69 13.29 24.52
N ILE A 151 -1.05 14.52 24.22
CA ILE A 151 -2.12 14.89 23.27
C ILE A 151 -1.58 16.04 22.42
N SER A 152 -1.28 15.75 21.16
CA SER A 152 -0.73 16.72 20.22
C SER A 152 -1.86 17.43 19.47
N HIS A 153 -1.82 18.76 19.43
CA HIS A 153 -2.75 19.59 18.69
C HIS A 153 -2.00 20.62 17.85
N LEU A 154 -2.41 20.83 16.60
CA LEU A 154 -1.98 22.00 15.84
C LEU A 154 -2.70 23.24 16.38
N THR A 155 -1.93 24.26 16.77
CA THR A 155 -2.47 25.52 17.30
C THR A 155 -2.28 26.66 16.34
N GLN A 156 -3.10 27.70 16.44
CA GLN A 156 -2.88 28.95 15.67
C GLN A 156 -1.50 29.56 15.97
N THR A 157 -1.00 29.44 17.21
CA THR A 157 0.30 29.93 17.63
C THR A 157 1.47 29.28 16.84
N LEU A 158 1.30 28.03 16.39
CA LEU A 158 2.30 27.38 15.53
C LEU A 158 2.37 28.10 14.18
N PHE A 159 1.22 28.36 13.57
CA PHE A 159 1.17 29.03 12.27
C PHE A 159 1.70 30.47 12.33
N SER A 160 1.57 31.17 13.46
CA SER A 160 2.15 32.50 13.62
C SER A 160 3.67 32.55 13.60
N ARG A 161 4.33 31.39 13.74
CA ARG A 161 5.80 31.27 13.70
C ARG A 161 6.33 30.79 12.35
N LEU A 162 5.46 30.33 11.47
CA LEU A 162 5.84 29.83 10.16
C LEU A 162 6.02 31.00 9.18
N MET A 163 7.08 30.94 8.39
CA MET A 163 7.38 31.87 7.32
C MET A 163 7.06 31.22 5.99
N ILE A 164 6.18 31.84 5.20
CA ILE A 164 5.82 31.36 3.85
C ILE A 164 6.39 32.31 2.80
N PRO A 165 7.02 31.81 1.71
CA PRO A 165 7.45 32.65 0.60
C PRO A 165 6.25 33.21 -0.17
N ILE A 166 6.33 34.48 -0.58
CA ILE A 166 5.31 35.20 -1.34
C ILE A 166 5.88 35.61 -2.69
N PRO A 167 6.18 34.68 -3.60
CA PRO A 167 6.58 35.04 -4.95
C PRO A 167 5.40 35.65 -5.71
N PRO A 168 5.65 36.40 -6.80
CA PRO A 168 4.60 36.86 -7.71
C PRO A 168 3.69 35.73 -8.17
N LEU A 169 2.39 36.04 -8.39
CA LEU A 169 1.37 35.03 -8.73
C LEU A 169 1.73 34.20 -9.97
N GLU A 170 2.42 34.78 -10.94
CA GLU A 170 2.88 34.08 -12.14
C GLU A 170 3.87 32.95 -11.81
N ILE A 171 4.75 33.19 -10.86
CA ILE A 171 5.71 32.17 -10.35
C ILE A 171 4.96 31.09 -9.55
N GLN A 172 4.04 31.53 -8.67
CA GLN A 172 3.21 30.56 -7.91
C GLN A 172 2.45 29.63 -8.85
N ARG A 173 1.81 30.17 -9.90
CA ARG A 173 1.07 29.37 -10.89
C ARG A 173 1.95 28.42 -11.66
N GLU A 174 3.16 28.84 -12.02
CA GLU A 174 4.09 27.95 -12.73
C GLU A 174 4.62 26.83 -11.81
N ILE A 175 4.91 27.12 -10.53
CA ILE A 175 5.25 26.10 -9.53
C ILE A 175 4.09 25.13 -9.35
N VAL A 176 2.87 25.63 -9.16
CA VAL A 176 1.66 24.81 -9.01
C VAL A 176 1.47 23.92 -10.23
N ARG A 177 1.58 24.47 -11.45
CA ARG A 177 1.47 23.70 -12.69
C ARG A 177 2.47 22.53 -12.72
N ILE A 178 3.74 22.79 -12.40
CA ILE A 178 4.78 21.75 -12.38
C ILE A 178 4.46 20.67 -11.35
N LEU A 179 4.05 21.05 -10.14
CA LEU A 179 3.76 20.09 -9.06
C LEU A 179 2.48 19.31 -9.32
N ASP A 180 1.46 19.94 -9.88
CA ASP A 180 0.20 19.27 -10.23
C ASP A 180 0.40 18.29 -11.40
N ASP A 181 1.11 18.68 -12.46
CA ASP A 181 1.48 17.79 -13.58
C ASP A 181 2.25 16.56 -13.06
N TYR A 182 3.14 16.75 -12.08
CA TYR A 182 3.90 15.66 -11.50
C TYR A 182 3.02 14.70 -10.69
N THR A 183 2.12 15.25 -9.87
CA THR A 183 1.18 14.49 -9.05
C THR A 183 0.21 13.68 -9.93
N GLU A 184 -0.31 14.29 -11.00
CA GLU A 184 -1.18 13.62 -11.97
C GLU A 184 -0.47 12.45 -12.67
N ASN A 185 0.77 12.65 -13.11
CA ASN A 185 1.59 11.62 -13.74
C ASN A 185 1.87 10.44 -12.81
N VAL A 186 2.19 10.70 -11.52
CA VAL A 186 2.39 9.64 -10.52
C VAL A 186 1.10 8.86 -10.28
N THR A 187 -0.02 9.55 -10.11
CA THR A 187 -1.34 8.91 -9.91
C THR A 187 -1.75 8.05 -11.09
N GLU A 188 -1.56 8.55 -12.33
CA GLU A 188 -1.86 7.79 -13.55
C GLU A 188 -0.95 6.57 -13.69
N LEU A 189 0.34 6.68 -13.34
CA LEU A 189 1.26 5.56 -13.30
C LEU A 189 0.77 4.50 -12.32
N GLN A 190 0.45 4.87 -11.08
CA GLN A 190 -0.09 3.96 -10.06
C GLN A 190 -1.33 3.22 -10.57
N ARG A 191 -2.27 3.95 -11.20
CA ARG A 191 -3.49 3.37 -11.76
C ARG A 191 -3.19 2.35 -12.87
N LYS A 192 -2.29 2.68 -13.81
CA LYS A 192 -1.87 1.78 -14.89
C LYS A 192 -1.21 0.52 -14.34
N LEU A 193 -0.34 0.66 -13.35
CA LEU A 193 0.36 -0.45 -12.73
C LEU A 193 -0.60 -1.40 -12.00
N ALA A 194 -1.53 -0.86 -11.22
CA ALA A 194 -2.56 -1.67 -10.55
C ALA A 194 -3.44 -2.44 -11.54
N ALA A 195 -3.80 -1.79 -12.67
CA ALA A 195 -4.56 -2.43 -13.75
C ALA A 195 -3.77 -3.56 -14.41
N GLU A 196 -2.48 -3.35 -14.71
CA GLU A 196 -1.59 -4.36 -15.30
C GLU A 196 -1.42 -5.56 -14.35
N MET A 197 -1.19 -5.35 -13.07
CA MET A 197 -1.11 -6.43 -12.07
C MET A 197 -2.39 -7.26 -12.05
N THR A 198 -3.55 -6.61 -12.07
CA THR A 198 -4.84 -7.30 -12.09
C THR A 198 -5.01 -8.12 -13.36
N ALA A 199 -4.66 -7.54 -14.52
CA ALA A 199 -4.72 -8.22 -15.81
C ALA A 199 -3.79 -9.45 -15.85
N ARG A 200 -2.56 -9.35 -15.34
CA ARG A 200 -1.61 -10.45 -15.28
C ARG A 200 -2.06 -11.57 -14.33
N LYS A 201 -2.59 -11.26 -13.16
CA LYS A 201 -3.16 -12.26 -12.25
C LYS A 201 -4.35 -12.99 -12.89
N THR A 202 -5.20 -12.27 -13.61
CA THR A 202 -6.33 -12.87 -14.33
C THR A 202 -5.83 -13.77 -15.47
N GLN A 203 -4.85 -13.32 -16.24
CA GLN A 203 -4.22 -14.09 -17.32
C GLN A 203 -3.56 -15.36 -16.78
N TYR A 204 -2.80 -15.26 -15.68
CA TYR A 204 -2.21 -16.42 -15.01
C TYR A 204 -3.27 -17.43 -14.60
N SER A 205 -4.34 -16.99 -13.93
CA SER A 205 -5.43 -17.87 -13.49
C SER A 205 -6.08 -18.59 -14.67
N PHE A 206 -6.34 -17.88 -15.76
CA PHE A 206 -6.90 -18.46 -16.98
C PHE A 206 -5.99 -19.53 -17.58
N TYR A 207 -4.70 -19.25 -17.76
CA TYR A 207 -3.78 -20.24 -18.35
C TYR A 207 -3.51 -21.40 -17.41
N ARG A 208 -3.41 -21.18 -16.09
CA ARG A 208 -3.31 -22.25 -15.11
C ARG A 208 -4.48 -23.22 -15.23
N ASP A 209 -5.70 -22.71 -15.19
CA ASP A 209 -6.88 -23.56 -15.26
C ASP A 209 -6.97 -24.29 -16.63
N LYS A 210 -6.64 -23.60 -17.74
CA LYS A 210 -6.61 -24.19 -19.08
C LYS A 210 -5.56 -25.30 -19.22
N LEU A 211 -4.36 -25.12 -18.69
CA LEU A 211 -3.27 -26.12 -18.75
C LEU A 211 -3.51 -27.31 -17.82
N LEU A 212 -4.28 -27.13 -16.76
CA LEU A 212 -4.61 -28.17 -15.80
C LEU A 212 -5.97 -28.82 -16.02
N THR A 213 -6.69 -28.44 -17.08
CA THR A 213 -7.88 -29.14 -17.60
C THR A 213 -7.48 -30.07 -18.74
N PHE A 214 -7.63 -31.37 -18.53
CA PHE A 214 -7.18 -32.39 -19.48
C PHE A 214 -8.31 -32.83 -20.39
N ASN A 215 -8.23 -32.53 -21.68
CA ASN A 215 -9.17 -32.98 -22.71
C ASN A 215 -8.90 -34.42 -23.19
N THR A 216 -7.75 -34.97 -22.82
CA THR A 216 -7.36 -36.36 -23.09
C THR A 216 -7.43 -37.17 -21.79
N PRO A 217 -7.66 -38.50 -21.86
CA PRO A 217 -7.67 -39.33 -20.67
C PRO A 217 -6.34 -39.20 -19.89
N VAL A 218 -6.42 -38.79 -18.65
CA VAL A 218 -5.31 -38.69 -17.69
C VAL A 218 -5.62 -39.61 -16.52
N GLU A 219 -4.61 -40.30 -16.04
CA GLU A 219 -4.75 -41.14 -14.85
C GLU A 219 -5.00 -40.26 -13.61
N TRP A 220 -6.03 -40.62 -12.85
CA TRP A 220 -6.33 -39.96 -11.56
C TRP A 220 -5.93 -40.87 -10.42
N LYS A 221 -5.15 -40.36 -9.49
CA LYS A 221 -4.67 -41.12 -8.33
C LYS A 221 -5.01 -40.42 -7.02
N PRO A 222 -5.28 -41.17 -5.95
CA PRO A 222 -5.34 -40.57 -4.63
C PRO A 222 -3.94 -40.02 -4.25
N MET A 223 -3.92 -38.90 -3.58
CA MET A 223 -2.69 -38.15 -3.20
C MET A 223 -1.66 -39.04 -2.52
N GLU A 224 -2.09 -39.99 -1.64
CA GLU A 224 -1.17 -40.90 -0.93
C GLU A 224 -0.38 -41.85 -1.83
N LYS A 225 -0.79 -42.03 -3.08
CA LYS A 225 -0.04 -42.88 -4.03
C LYS A 225 1.21 -42.22 -4.57
N GLU A 226 1.16 -40.88 -4.70
CA GLU A 226 2.30 -40.08 -5.17
C GLU A 226 3.05 -39.41 -4.00
N PHE A 227 2.33 -39.08 -2.91
CA PHE A 227 2.85 -38.51 -1.67
C PHE A 227 2.56 -39.45 -0.49
N PRO A 228 3.36 -40.50 -0.29
CA PRO A 228 3.08 -41.54 0.70
C PRO A 228 3.17 -41.05 2.15
N PHE A 229 3.86 -39.95 2.40
CA PHE A 229 4.03 -39.38 3.73
C PHE A 229 3.20 -38.08 3.85
N ILE A 230 1.93 -38.21 4.19
CA ILE A 230 1.04 -37.10 4.49
C ILE A 230 0.82 -37.05 6.00
N ARG A 231 1.26 -35.96 6.64
CA ARG A 231 1.26 -35.77 8.09
C ARG A 231 0.96 -34.32 8.45
N ASN A 232 0.65 -34.08 9.71
CA ASN A 232 0.56 -32.72 10.23
C ASN A 232 1.92 -32.28 10.80
N GLY A 233 2.24 -31.00 10.70
CA GLY A 233 3.22 -30.34 11.52
C GLY A 233 2.86 -30.44 13.01
N PHE A 234 3.65 -29.79 13.86
CA PHE A 234 3.34 -29.80 15.29
C PHE A 234 2.01 -29.11 15.59
N VAL A 235 1.18 -29.75 16.42
CA VAL A 235 -0.09 -29.21 16.90
C VAL A 235 0.00 -29.05 18.41
N GLY A 236 -0.02 -27.83 18.90
CA GLY A 236 0.08 -27.54 20.34
C GLY A 236 0.73 -26.18 20.60
N THR A 237 0.92 -25.81 21.84
CA THR A 237 1.54 -24.54 22.22
C THR A 237 3.06 -24.62 21.98
N VAL A 238 3.57 -23.78 21.09
CA VAL A 238 4.98 -23.74 20.69
C VAL A 238 5.73 -22.57 21.32
N THR A 239 5.04 -21.54 21.79
CA THR A 239 5.62 -20.31 22.36
C THR A 239 6.73 -20.55 23.40
N PRO A 240 6.64 -21.55 24.32
CA PRO A 240 7.71 -21.81 25.29
C PRO A 240 9.05 -22.25 24.66
N TYR A 241 9.06 -22.63 23.40
CA TYR A 241 10.24 -23.12 22.68
C TYR A 241 10.82 -22.10 21.71
N PHE A 242 10.28 -20.88 21.68
CA PHE A 242 10.80 -19.80 20.83
C PHE A 242 12.18 -19.38 21.29
N THR A 243 13.06 -19.12 20.32
CA THR A 243 14.45 -18.74 20.55
C THR A 243 14.95 -17.79 19.44
N SER A 244 16.21 -17.36 19.54
CA SER A 244 16.87 -16.57 18.50
C SER A 244 17.29 -17.42 17.30
N GLU A 245 17.57 -16.76 16.19
CA GLU A 245 18.05 -17.39 14.96
C GLU A 245 19.32 -18.23 15.17
N GLU A 246 20.29 -17.71 15.90
CA GLU A 246 21.59 -18.38 16.13
C GLU A 246 21.45 -19.70 16.92
N GLN A 247 20.41 -19.78 17.75
CA GLN A 247 20.21 -20.93 18.65
C GLN A 247 19.10 -21.87 18.18
N GLY A 248 18.37 -21.48 17.14
CA GLY A 248 17.15 -22.13 16.73
C GLY A 248 17.17 -22.81 15.38
N VAL A 249 16.04 -23.40 15.06
CA VAL A 249 15.65 -23.90 13.75
C VAL A 249 14.40 -23.14 13.31
N ARG A 250 14.33 -22.75 12.05
CA ARG A 250 13.21 -22.01 11.50
C ARG A 250 11.90 -22.78 11.68
N TYR A 251 10.83 -22.02 11.99
CA TYR A 251 9.52 -22.56 12.23
C TYR A 251 8.47 -21.81 11.42
N LEU A 252 7.77 -22.53 10.54
CA LEU A 252 6.77 -21.95 9.64
C LEU A 252 5.36 -22.09 10.19
N GLU A 253 4.54 -21.09 9.99
CA GLU A 253 3.12 -21.06 10.34
C GLU A 253 2.25 -20.88 9.09
N GLY A 254 0.93 -20.99 9.24
CA GLY A 254 -0.02 -20.80 8.15
C GLY A 254 0.06 -19.39 7.53
N THR A 255 0.47 -18.39 8.31
CA THR A 255 0.68 -17.00 7.87
C THR A 255 1.85 -16.83 6.91
N ASN A 256 2.78 -17.78 6.87
CA ASN A 256 3.89 -17.77 5.92
C ASN A 256 3.51 -18.32 4.54
N ILE A 257 2.35 -18.97 4.38
CA ILE A 257 1.96 -19.65 3.14
C ILE A 257 0.91 -18.82 2.40
N HIS A 258 1.30 -18.20 1.29
CA HIS A 258 0.41 -17.39 0.46
C HIS A 258 0.75 -17.51 -1.03
N ASP A 259 -0.25 -17.57 -1.87
CA ASP A 259 -0.13 -17.51 -3.33
C ASP A 259 0.91 -18.47 -3.95
N GLY A 260 1.14 -19.64 -3.35
CA GLY A 260 2.08 -20.65 -3.84
C GLY A 260 3.52 -20.45 -3.40
N VAL A 261 3.78 -19.47 -2.54
CA VAL A 261 5.12 -19.16 -2.02
C VAL A 261 5.16 -19.24 -0.49
N ILE A 262 6.35 -19.49 0.04
CA ILE A 262 6.64 -19.37 1.48
C ILE A 262 7.27 -18.00 1.69
N SER A 263 6.68 -17.18 2.56
CA SER A 263 7.16 -15.82 2.86
C SER A 263 8.02 -15.78 4.13
N ASP A 264 8.90 -14.78 4.19
CA ASP A 264 9.73 -14.50 5.38
C ASP A 264 9.04 -13.51 6.35
N ASN A 265 7.75 -13.30 6.21
CA ASN A 265 7.01 -12.48 7.16
C ASN A 265 6.95 -13.18 8.52
N GLU A 266 7.17 -12.42 9.59
CA GLU A 266 7.09 -12.93 10.96
C GLU A 266 7.93 -14.19 11.18
N ILE A 267 9.25 -14.07 10.97
CA ILE A 267 10.19 -15.20 11.11
C ILE A 267 10.25 -15.66 12.57
N ILE A 268 9.94 -16.93 12.79
CA ILE A 268 9.99 -17.58 14.10
C ILE A 268 11.06 -18.70 14.09
N TYR A 269 11.75 -18.84 15.20
CA TYR A 269 12.71 -19.93 15.43
C TYR A 269 12.34 -20.69 16.69
N VAL A 270 12.50 -22.03 16.64
CA VAL A 270 12.31 -22.93 17.79
C VAL A 270 13.62 -23.56 18.21
N SER A 271 13.73 -23.93 19.49
CA SER A 271 14.96 -24.51 20.01
C SER A 271 15.36 -25.81 19.28
N LYS A 272 16.65 -26.08 19.20
CA LYS A 272 17.18 -27.31 18.60
C LYS A 272 16.67 -28.57 19.33
N GLU A 273 16.41 -28.51 20.62
CA GLU A 273 15.82 -29.61 21.39
C GLU A 273 14.37 -29.89 20.93
N PHE A 274 13.57 -28.83 20.74
CA PHE A 274 12.22 -28.97 20.20
C PHE A 274 12.27 -29.62 18.82
N HIS A 275 13.14 -29.12 17.95
CA HIS A 275 13.33 -29.66 16.59
C HIS A 275 13.68 -31.15 16.63
N GLN A 276 14.68 -31.56 17.43
CA GLN A 276 15.08 -32.96 17.55
C GLN A 276 13.93 -33.84 18.06
N LYS A 277 13.17 -33.38 19.04
CA LYS A 277 11.98 -34.08 19.54
C LYS A 277 10.92 -34.28 18.45
N HIS A 278 10.85 -33.37 17.51
CA HIS A 278 9.86 -33.35 16.43
C HIS A 278 10.50 -33.52 15.04
N ILE A 279 11.66 -34.21 14.95
CA ILE A 279 12.43 -34.42 13.71
C ILE A 279 11.62 -35.08 12.59
N ARG A 280 10.57 -35.84 12.95
CA ARG A 280 9.66 -36.47 11.97
C ARG A 280 8.87 -35.43 11.16
N ASN A 281 8.75 -34.21 11.67
CA ASN A 281 8.06 -33.09 11.01
C ASN A 281 9.02 -32.12 10.31
N GLU A 282 10.33 -32.48 10.28
CA GLU A 282 11.30 -31.73 9.50
C GLU A 282 10.88 -31.67 8.03
N LEU A 283 10.94 -30.48 7.46
CA LEU A 283 10.58 -30.19 6.08
C LEU A 283 11.74 -30.55 5.15
N LYS A 284 11.41 -31.11 4.01
CA LYS A 284 12.36 -31.47 2.98
C LYS A 284 12.10 -30.69 1.71
N ASP A 285 13.14 -30.45 0.94
CA ASP A 285 13.00 -29.90 -0.40
C ASP A 285 11.98 -30.73 -1.21
N GLY A 286 11.07 -30.05 -1.89
CA GLY A 286 9.98 -30.66 -2.65
C GLY A 286 8.77 -31.10 -1.83
N ASP A 287 8.74 -30.96 -0.50
CA ASP A 287 7.52 -31.14 0.29
C ASP A 287 6.47 -30.09 -0.10
N ILE A 288 5.21 -30.48 -0.17
CA ILE A 288 4.11 -29.52 -0.30
C ILE A 288 3.54 -29.23 1.09
N LEU A 289 3.52 -27.96 1.47
CA LEU A 289 2.85 -27.48 2.67
C LEU A 289 1.45 -26.97 2.31
N MET A 290 0.45 -27.30 3.14
CA MET A 290 -0.91 -26.80 2.97
C MET A 290 -1.45 -26.28 4.30
N VAL A 291 -2.06 -25.10 4.28
CA VAL A 291 -2.75 -24.52 5.42
C VAL A 291 -4.01 -25.30 5.71
N GLN A 292 -4.09 -25.91 6.91
CA GLN A 292 -5.23 -26.73 7.31
C GLN A 292 -6.36 -25.93 7.98
N SER A 293 -6.08 -24.74 8.52
CA SER A 293 -7.03 -23.90 9.26
C SER A 293 -6.83 -22.42 8.93
N GLY A 294 -7.86 -21.61 9.02
CA GLY A 294 -7.80 -20.18 8.65
C GLY A 294 -7.92 -20.01 7.14
N HIS A 295 -6.85 -19.70 6.44
CA HIS A 295 -6.79 -19.63 4.96
C HIS A 295 -6.67 -21.03 4.34
N VAL A 296 -7.67 -21.86 4.61
CA VAL A 296 -7.68 -23.29 4.28
C VAL A 296 -7.42 -23.54 2.80
N GLY A 297 -6.45 -24.42 2.50
CA GLY A 297 -6.12 -24.83 1.13
C GLY A 297 -5.03 -24.02 0.45
N GLU A 298 -4.55 -22.90 1.05
CA GLU A 298 -3.33 -22.26 0.57
C GLU A 298 -2.17 -23.24 0.71
N CYS A 299 -1.33 -23.32 -0.33
CA CYS A 299 -0.23 -24.29 -0.35
C CYS A 299 0.98 -23.74 -1.09
N ALA A 300 2.16 -24.22 -0.71
CA ALA A 300 3.44 -23.90 -1.34
C ALA A 300 4.36 -25.12 -1.33
N VAL A 301 5.39 -25.12 -2.18
CA VAL A 301 6.43 -26.14 -2.21
C VAL A 301 7.63 -25.63 -1.42
N VAL A 302 8.16 -26.49 -0.56
CA VAL A 302 9.40 -26.23 0.19
C VAL A 302 10.57 -26.28 -0.78
N ASP A 303 11.39 -25.26 -0.76
CA ASP A 303 12.67 -25.18 -1.48
C ASP A 303 13.87 -25.32 -0.53
N ASP A 304 15.08 -25.30 -1.05
CA ASP A 304 16.33 -25.42 -0.30
C ASP A 304 16.43 -24.44 0.87
N LYS A 305 15.85 -23.23 0.72
CA LYS A 305 15.88 -22.18 1.75
C LYS A 305 15.12 -22.58 3.02
N TYR A 306 14.05 -23.35 2.86
CA TYR A 306 13.16 -23.73 3.96
C TYR A 306 13.32 -25.20 4.35
N ALA A 307 14.12 -25.99 3.61
CA ALA A 307 14.46 -27.35 4.00
C ALA A 307 15.16 -27.35 5.38
N GLY A 308 14.89 -28.37 6.20
CA GLY A 308 15.37 -28.46 7.57
C GLY A 308 14.54 -27.69 8.60
N SER A 309 13.54 -26.89 8.17
CA SER A 309 12.61 -26.19 9.07
C SER A 309 11.60 -27.14 9.69
N ASN A 310 10.88 -26.68 10.72
CA ASN A 310 9.65 -27.28 11.22
C ASN A 310 8.44 -26.38 10.97
N CYS A 311 7.22 -26.87 11.19
CA CYS A 311 6.03 -26.07 10.99
C CYS A 311 4.93 -26.34 12.01
N HIS A 312 4.07 -25.32 12.20
CA HIS A 312 2.88 -25.36 13.05
C HIS A 312 1.64 -25.72 12.25
N ALA A 313 0.96 -26.81 12.63
CA ALA A 313 -0.39 -27.15 12.16
C ALA A 313 -0.59 -27.03 10.63
N LEU A 314 0.44 -27.25 9.83
CA LEU A 314 0.37 -27.38 8.37
C LEU A 314 0.26 -28.85 8.00
N ILE A 315 -0.39 -29.17 6.89
CA ILE A 315 -0.33 -30.51 6.29
C ILE A 315 0.96 -30.57 5.46
N ILE A 316 1.84 -31.49 5.78
CA ILE A 316 3.08 -31.78 5.07
C ILE A 316 2.82 -32.98 4.16
N MET A 317 3.07 -32.83 2.86
CA MET A 317 2.95 -33.89 1.86
C MET A 317 4.30 -34.12 1.21
N SER A 318 4.96 -35.22 1.57
CA SER A 318 6.30 -35.56 1.06
C SER A 318 6.21 -36.44 -0.17
N ASN A 319 6.87 -36.01 -1.24
CA ASN A 319 6.90 -36.66 -2.54
C ASN A 319 7.75 -37.95 -2.50
N ALA A 320 7.35 -38.97 -3.25
CA ALA A 320 8.15 -40.19 -3.48
C ALA A 320 9.02 -40.12 -4.75
N GLY A 321 9.15 -38.94 -5.36
CA GLY A 321 9.93 -38.74 -6.59
C GLY A 321 9.23 -39.17 -7.89
N ARG A 322 7.92 -39.49 -7.84
CA ARG A 322 7.13 -39.92 -9.01
C ARG A 322 6.33 -38.84 -9.67
N CYS A 323 6.11 -37.72 -8.99
CA CYS A 323 5.30 -36.61 -9.43
C CYS A 323 6.06 -35.29 -9.20
N ASN A 324 5.83 -34.28 -10.03
CA ASN A 324 6.39 -32.95 -9.78
C ASN A 324 5.54 -32.23 -8.72
N SER A 325 6.13 -31.88 -7.57
CA SER A 325 5.43 -31.24 -6.46
C SER A 325 4.86 -29.87 -6.85
N ARG A 326 5.55 -29.09 -7.69
CA ARG A 326 5.04 -27.81 -8.20
C ARG A 326 3.84 -27.99 -9.11
N PHE A 327 3.81 -29.05 -9.93
CA PHE A 327 2.63 -29.39 -10.73
C PHE A 327 1.41 -29.64 -9.84
N VAL A 328 1.57 -30.43 -8.78
CA VAL A 328 0.48 -30.72 -7.85
C VAL A 328 0.07 -29.46 -7.10
N MET A 329 1.02 -28.62 -6.66
CA MET A 329 0.72 -27.34 -6.05
C MET A 329 -0.12 -26.44 -6.98
N HIS A 330 0.26 -26.30 -8.25
CA HIS A 330 -0.52 -25.54 -9.23
C HIS A 330 -1.94 -26.11 -9.43
N TYR A 331 -2.07 -27.46 -9.46
CA TYR A 331 -3.36 -28.11 -9.56
C TYR A 331 -4.24 -27.81 -8.34
N LEU A 332 -3.71 -27.94 -7.12
CA LEU A 332 -4.45 -27.63 -5.88
C LEU A 332 -4.95 -26.18 -5.85
N ARG A 333 -4.19 -25.26 -6.45
CA ARG A 333 -4.51 -23.82 -6.57
C ARG A 333 -5.42 -23.50 -7.76
N SER A 334 -5.66 -24.44 -8.68
CA SER A 334 -6.58 -24.26 -9.82
C SER A 334 -8.05 -24.19 -9.36
N THR A 335 -8.93 -23.74 -10.24
CA THR A 335 -10.38 -23.70 -9.96
C THR A 335 -10.93 -25.11 -9.63
N GLU A 336 -10.51 -26.14 -10.35
CA GLU A 336 -10.91 -27.51 -10.11
C GLU A 336 -10.35 -28.06 -8.78
N GLY A 337 -9.06 -27.84 -8.52
CA GLY A 337 -8.42 -28.23 -7.27
C GLY A 337 -9.06 -27.56 -6.06
N LYS A 338 -9.29 -26.26 -6.11
CA LYS A 338 -9.99 -25.51 -5.05
C LYS A 338 -11.43 -26.01 -4.83
N ALA A 339 -12.15 -26.32 -5.90
CA ALA A 339 -13.48 -26.90 -5.79
C ALA A 339 -13.45 -28.30 -5.14
N GLY A 340 -12.44 -29.10 -5.46
CA GLY A 340 -12.20 -30.40 -4.81
C GLY A 340 -11.85 -30.26 -3.33
N LEU A 341 -10.92 -29.36 -2.98
CA LEU A 341 -10.55 -29.07 -1.58
C LEU A 341 -11.74 -28.60 -0.75
N LYS A 342 -12.62 -27.76 -1.33
CA LYS A 342 -13.85 -27.31 -0.67
C LYS A 342 -14.77 -28.47 -0.29
N LYS A 343 -14.84 -29.55 -1.10
CA LYS A 343 -15.66 -30.73 -0.82
C LYS A 343 -15.15 -31.55 0.38
N ILE A 344 -13.84 -31.54 0.64
CA ILE A 344 -13.22 -32.28 1.74
C ILE A 344 -12.95 -31.40 2.97
N THR A 345 -13.28 -30.12 2.88
CA THR A 345 -13.21 -29.18 4.00
C THR A 345 -14.35 -29.44 4.98
N THR A 346 -14.04 -29.56 6.25
CA THR A 346 -14.98 -29.80 7.35
C THR A 346 -14.98 -28.64 8.34
N GLY A 347 -15.99 -28.61 9.24
CA GLY A 347 -16.13 -27.57 10.27
C GLY A 347 -17.21 -26.54 9.97
N GLY A 348 -17.72 -25.90 11.01
CA GLY A 348 -18.75 -24.85 10.93
C GLY A 348 -18.13 -23.47 10.80
N THR A 349 -17.99 -22.76 11.93
CA THR A 349 -17.40 -21.40 11.99
C THR A 349 -15.91 -21.41 11.63
N VAL A 350 -15.17 -22.42 12.09
CA VAL A 350 -13.77 -22.63 11.72
C VAL A 350 -13.68 -23.82 10.77
N LYS A 351 -13.18 -23.57 9.57
CA LYS A 351 -13.02 -24.60 8.52
C LYS A 351 -11.65 -25.27 8.66
N HIS A 352 -11.64 -26.60 8.40
CA HIS A 352 -10.41 -27.39 8.44
C HIS A 352 -10.35 -28.40 7.30
N ILE A 353 -9.13 -28.66 6.80
CA ILE A 353 -8.81 -29.84 5.99
C ILE A 353 -7.98 -30.79 6.86
N LEU A 354 -8.40 -32.07 6.91
CA LEU A 354 -7.65 -33.10 7.66
C LEU A 354 -6.65 -33.80 6.74
N ALA A 355 -5.48 -34.17 7.28
CA ALA A 355 -4.49 -34.96 6.55
C ALA A 355 -5.05 -36.29 6.03
N SER A 356 -5.99 -36.90 6.76
CA SER A 356 -6.70 -38.11 6.34
C SER A 356 -7.58 -37.91 5.10
N ASN A 357 -8.16 -36.72 4.94
CA ASN A 357 -8.94 -36.37 3.76
C ASN A 357 -8.03 -36.07 2.56
N MET A 358 -6.86 -35.43 2.81
CA MET A 358 -5.86 -35.19 1.77
C MET A 358 -5.28 -36.49 1.20
N LYS A 359 -5.11 -37.55 2.00
CA LYS A 359 -4.68 -38.86 1.51
C LYS A 359 -5.54 -39.39 0.37
N LYS A 360 -6.84 -39.22 0.48
CA LYS A 360 -7.86 -39.70 -0.48
C LYS A 360 -8.17 -38.70 -1.59
N PHE A 361 -7.61 -37.50 -1.52
CA PHE A 361 -7.86 -36.47 -2.52
C PHE A 361 -7.31 -36.91 -3.88
N MET A 362 -8.14 -36.86 -4.92
CA MET A 362 -7.77 -37.30 -6.27
C MET A 362 -7.03 -36.20 -7.00
N ILE A 363 -5.87 -36.53 -7.58
CA ILE A 363 -5.06 -35.63 -8.42
C ILE A 363 -4.85 -36.23 -9.79
N PRO A 364 -4.78 -35.39 -10.87
CA PRO A 364 -4.41 -35.87 -12.20
C PRO A 364 -2.89 -36.12 -12.24
N VAL A 365 -2.47 -37.22 -12.85
CA VAL A 365 -1.06 -37.60 -12.95
C VAL A 365 -0.72 -37.85 -14.42
N PRO A 366 -0.53 -36.81 -15.23
CA PRO A 366 -0.03 -36.96 -16.61
C PRO A 366 1.44 -37.40 -16.59
N PRO A 367 2.02 -37.83 -17.73
CA PRO A 367 3.45 -38.15 -17.84
C PRO A 367 4.32 -37.01 -17.28
N LEU A 368 5.46 -37.36 -16.67
CA LEU A 368 6.34 -36.40 -15.96
C LEU A 368 6.85 -35.26 -16.85
N ASP A 369 7.13 -35.54 -18.11
CA ASP A 369 7.52 -34.55 -19.12
C ASP A 369 6.43 -33.50 -19.36
N VAL A 370 5.16 -33.94 -19.37
CA VAL A 370 3.98 -33.04 -19.48
C VAL A 370 3.85 -32.19 -18.22
N GLN A 371 3.99 -32.80 -17.02
CA GLN A 371 3.99 -32.06 -15.75
C GLN A 371 5.07 -30.98 -15.74
N ASN A 372 6.32 -31.31 -16.12
CA ASN A 372 7.44 -30.38 -16.16
C ASN A 372 7.21 -29.23 -17.14
N ARG A 373 6.64 -29.49 -18.31
CA ARG A 373 6.30 -28.45 -19.29
C ARG A 373 5.25 -27.49 -18.75
N ILE A 374 4.21 -27.99 -18.09
CA ILE A 374 3.16 -27.17 -17.45
C ILE A 374 3.78 -26.31 -16.36
N VAL A 375 4.60 -26.91 -15.49
CA VAL A 375 5.30 -26.18 -14.41
C VAL A 375 6.16 -25.06 -14.95
N ASN A 376 6.98 -25.33 -15.98
CA ASN A 376 7.84 -24.30 -16.57
C ASN A 376 7.04 -23.10 -17.10
N VAL A 377 5.88 -23.33 -17.70
CA VAL A 377 5.02 -22.23 -18.18
C VAL A 377 4.43 -21.45 -16.98
N LEU A 378 3.88 -22.15 -16.01
CA LEU A 378 3.20 -21.50 -14.88
C LEU A 378 4.20 -20.77 -13.96
N ASP A 379 5.37 -21.35 -13.69
CA ASP A 379 6.41 -20.73 -12.88
C ASP A 379 6.96 -19.46 -13.56
N ASN A 380 7.12 -19.44 -14.89
CA ASN A 380 7.49 -18.22 -15.61
C ASN A 380 6.43 -17.14 -15.48
N PHE A 381 5.14 -17.48 -15.53
CA PHE A 381 4.07 -16.52 -15.25
C PHE A 381 4.10 -15.99 -13.81
N GLU A 382 4.29 -16.86 -12.83
CA GLU A 382 4.41 -16.46 -11.42
C GLU A 382 5.60 -15.52 -11.21
N LYS A 383 6.75 -15.83 -11.83
CA LYS A 383 7.93 -14.97 -11.77
C LYS A 383 7.65 -13.58 -12.33
N VAL A 384 7.03 -13.47 -13.50
CA VAL A 384 6.66 -12.17 -14.09
C VAL A 384 5.71 -11.40 -13.16
N CYS A 385 4.72 -12.06 -12.54
CA CYS A 385 3.82 -11.43 -11.58
C CYS A 385 4.56 -11.00 -10.30
N SER A 386 5.52 -11.78 -9.83
CA SER A 386 6.35 -11.46 -8.66
C SER A 386 7.29 -10.29 -8.93
N ASP A 387 7.96 -10.28 -10.09
CA ASP A 387 8.85 -9.19 -10.51
C ASP A 387 8.08 -7.88 -10.62
N LEU A 388 6.85 -7.91 -11.12
CA LEU A 388 5.96 -6.75 -11.11
C LEU A 388 5.58 -6.31 -9.67
N ASN A 389 5.28 -7.25 -8.78
CA ASN A 389 4.96 -6.93 -7.38
C ASN A 389 6.13 -6.29 -6.61
N ILE A 390 7.37 -6.58 -7.00
CA ILE A 390 8.58 -6.00 -6.38
C ILE A 390 8.96 -4.70 -7.08
N GLY A 391 9.00 -4.69 -8.41
CA GLY A 391 9.46 -3.56 -9.21
C GLY A 391 8.52 -2.37 -9.17
N LEU A 392 7.20 -2.60 -9.20
CA LEU A 392 6.21 -1.54 -9.26
C LEU A 392 6.08 -0.72 -7.97
N PRO A 393 5.99 -1.32 -6.77
CA PRO A 393 6.00 -0.55 -5.53
C PRO A 393 7.29 0.26 -5.37
N ALA A 394 8.44 -0.30 -5.75
CA ALA A 394 9.73 0.39 -5.69
C ALA A 394 9.78 1.59 -6.66
N GLU A 395 9.25 1.46 -7.87
CA GLU A 395 9.15 2.57 -8.82
C GLU A 395 8.21 3.66 -8.31
N ILE A 396 7.04 3.28 -7.76
CA ILE A 396 6.09 4.23 -7.16
C ILE A 396 6.74 4.99 -6.01
N GLU A 397 7.44 4.29 -5.11
CA GLU A 397 8.15 4.90 -3.98
C GLU A 397 9.27 5.83 -4.46
N ALA A 398 10.04 5.43 -5.47
CA ALA A 398 11.07 6.26 -6.05
C ALA A 398 10.50 7.55 -6.67
N ARG A 399 9.37 7.45 -7.39
CA ARG A 399 8.66 8.61 -7.95
C ARG A 399 8.09 9.51 -6.85
N GLN A 400 7.53 8.93 -5.79
CA GLN A 400 7.03 9.70 -4.65
C GLN A 400 8.15 10.50 -3.98
N LYS A 401 9.30 9.87 -3.69
CA LYS A 401 10.48 10.54 -3.13
C LYS A 401 11.02 11.63 -4.06
N GLN A 402 11.00 11.37 -5.37
CA GLN A 402 11.39 12.36 -6.38
C GLN A 402 10.44 13.57 -6.38
N TYR A 403 9.13 13.35 -6.29
CA TYR A 403 8.14 14.42 -6.16
C TYR A 403 8.37 15.25 -4.91
N GLU A 404 8.54 14.61 -3.74
CA GLU A 404 8.80 15.30 -2.46
C GLU A 404 10.06 16.16 -2.53
N TYR A 405 11.12 15.62 -3.10
CA TYR A 405 12.37 16.37 -3.31
C TYR A 405 12.17 17.60 -4.20
N TYR A 406 11.50 17.46 -5.34
CA TYR A 406 11.28 18.60 -6.24
C TYR A 406 10.29 19.60 -5.66
N ARG A 407 9.25 19.16 -4.98
CA ARG A 407 8.31 20.04 -4.28
C ARG A 407 9.05 20.93 -3.29
N ASP A 408 9.85 20.35 -2.41
CA ASP A 408 10.58 21.12 -1.41
C ASP A 408 11.57 22.09 -2.06
N LYS A 409 12.26 21.66 -3.08
CA LYS A 409 13.17 22.49 -3.86
C LYS A 409 12.47 23.68 -4.52
N LEU A 410 11.33 23.47 -5.14
CA LEU A 410 10.56 24.52 -5.80
C LEU A 410 9.97 25.53 -4.82
N LEU A 411 9.65 25.08 -3.59
CA LEU A 411 9.11 25.93 -2.54
C LEU A 411 10.18 26.70 -1.75
N THR A 412 11.46 26.30 -1.84
CA THR A 412 12.61 26.95 -1.20
C THR A 412 13.53 27.67 -2.19
N PHE A 413 13.07 27.90 -3.42
CA PHE A 413 13.87 28.50 -4.51
C PHE A 413 14.50 29.86 -4.18
N ALA A 414 13.92 30.61 -3.24
CA ALA A 414 14.40 31.92 -2.83
C ALA A 414 15.67 31.88 -1.98
N GLU A 415 15.94 30.76 -1.28
CA GLU A 415 17.11 30.64 -0.41
C GLU A 415 18.40 30.32 -1.17
N THR A 416 18.31 29.74 -2.35
CA THR A 416 19.47 29.15 -3.04
C THR A 416 19.95 29.94 -4.25
N GLY A 417 19.18 30.87 -4.78
CA GLY A 417 19.58 31.70 -5.94
C GLY A 417 20.08 30.97 -7.20
N ASN A 418 20.00 29.63 -7.19
CA ASN A 418 20.54 28.76 -8.25
C ASN A 418 19.47 27.78 -8.81
N THR A 419 19.37 27.82 -10.08
CA THR A 419 18.53 27.09 -11.01
C THR A 419 18.52 25.56 -10.80
N ILE A 420 17.48 25.06 -10.18
CA ILE A 420 17.31 23.63 -9.88
C ILE A 420 16.76 22.87 -11.08
N LEU A 421 15.99 23.53 -11.94
CA LEU A 421 15.39 22.94 -13.12
C LEU A 421 16.39 22.59 -14.24
N SER A 422 17.51 23.32 -14.33
CA SER A 422 18.57 22.98 -15.29
C SER A 422 19.22 21.62 -14.99
N ARG A 423 19.33 21.22 -13.71
CA ARG A 423 19.78 19.88 -13.31
C ARG A 423 18.71 18.80 -13.51
N ALA A 424 17.44 19.13 -13.28
CA ALA A 424 16.33 18.20 -13.52
C ALA A 424 16.11 17.93 -15.01
N GLU A 425 16.28 18.95 -15.87
CA GLU A 425 16.25 18.79 -17.32
C GLU A 425 17.44 17.99 -17.83
N GLN A 426 18.64 18.20 -17.28
CA GLN A 426 19.80 17.38 -17.55
C GLN A 426 19.61 15.93 -17.14
N SER A 427 19.05 15.67 -15.95
CA SER A 427 18.74 14.32 -15.48
C SER A 427 17.66 13.62 -16.31
N ARG A 428 16.63 14.36 -16.79
CA ARG A 428 15.63 13.82 -17.73
C ARG A 428 16.21 13.53 -19.10
N ALA A 429 17.09 14.40 -19.58
CA ALA A 429 17.80 14.18 -20.86
C ALA A 429 18.74 12.97 -20.79
N GLU A 430 19.40 12.76 -19.64
CA GLU A 430 20.24 11.58 -19.38
C GLU A 430 19.42 10.30 -19.25
N GLN A 431 18.28 10.33 -18.56
CA GLN A 431 17.37 9.19 -18.45
C GLN A 431 16.74 8.84 -19.82
N SER A 432 16.30 9.84 -20.57
CA SER A 432 15.75 9.61 -21.92
C SER A 432 16.81 9.05 -22.90
N ARG A 433 18.06 9.47 -22.78
CA ARG A 433 19.18 8.88 -23.55
C ARG A 433 19.51 7.46 -23.10
N ALA A 434 19.44 7.18 -21.80
CA ALA A 434 19.65 5.83 -21.26
C ALA A 434 18.52 4.86 -21.66
N GLU A 435 17.28 5.33 -21.72
CA GLU A 435 16.13 4.55 -22.20
C GLU A 435 16.21 4.29 -23.71
N GLN A 436 16.60 5.29 -24.50
CA GLN A 436 16.85 5.11 -25.94
C GLN A 436 17.99 4.14 -26.22
N SER A 437 19.08 4.21 -25.48
CA SER A 437 20.22 3.29 -25.59
C SER A 437 19.89 1.84 -25.17
N ARG A 438 18.91 1.64 -24.28
CA ARG A 438 18.39 0.32 -23.90
C ARG A 438 17.38 -0.24 -24.89
N ALA A 439 16.70 0.61 -25.65
CA ALA A 439 15.76 0.20 -26.69
C ALA A 439 16.46 -0.15 -28.02
N GLU A 440 17.73 0.28 -28.20
CA GLU A 440 18.56 -0.02 -29.39
C GLU A 440 19.49 -1.23 -29.16
N GLN A 441 19.51 -1.83 -27.98
CA GLN A 441 20.18 -3.11 -27.66
C GLN A 441 19.16 -4.25 -27.50
#